data_2f1624df571eaf75b539eb918a25cc67
#
_entry.id   2f1624df571eaf75b539eb918a25cc67
#
_cell.length_a   1.000
_cell.length_b   1.000
_cell.length_c   1.000
_cell.angle_alpha   90.00
_cell.angle_beta   90.00
_cell.angle_gamma   90.00
#
_symmetry.space_group_name_H-M   'P 1'
#
loop_
_entity.id
_entity.type
_entity.pdbx_description
1 polymer ?
#
loop_
_entity_poly.entity_id
_entity_poly.type
_entity_poly.pdbx_seq_one_letter_code
_entity_poly.pdbx_strand_id
1 'polypeptide(L)' 'MVTNEITKDNKTLLICYKDSYPCGQILYNGSKWVYITSVDVNKVNYVEDTPHNLVQKLLDKEIIDNIMFFTYNGENAN' A
#
# COMPACT_ATOMS: atom_id res chain seq x y z
N MET A 1 5.08 -12.68 -4.00
CA MET A 1 4.79 -11.27 -3.68
C MET A 1 6.09 -10.48 -3.73
N VAL A 2 6.09 -9.38 -4.39
CA VAL A 2 7.31 -8.65 -4.64
C VAL A 2 7.25 -7.31 -3.92
N THR A 3 7.69 -7.29 -2.67
CA THR A 3 7.73 -6.05 -1.90
C THR A 3 9.13 -5.47 -1.82
N ASN A 4 10.14 -6.22 -2.22
CA ASN A 4 11.51 -5.76 -2.12
C ASN A 4 11.85 -4.69 -3.15
N GLU A 5 10.98 -4.46 -4.13
CA GLU A 5 11.21 -3.41 -5.12
C GLU A 5 10.45 -2.13 -4.81
N ILE A 6 9.76 -2.09 -3.69
CA ILE A 6 9.02 -0.91 -3.31
C ILE A 6 9.99 0.11 -2.76
N THR A 7 9.93 1.34 -3.25
CA THR A 7 10.80 2.41 -2.82
C THR A 7 10.03 3.39 -1.94
N LYS A 8 10.79 4.20 -1.22
CA LYS A 8 10.20 5.18 -0.31
C LYS A 8 9.91 6.50 -1.02
N ASP A 9 9.54 6.45 -2.25
CA ASP A 9 9.10 7.66 -2.91
C ASP A 9 7.58 7.69 -2.91
N ASN A 10 7.02 8.84 -3.16
CA ASN A 10 5.57 8.98 -3.11
C ASN A 10 4.88 8.43 -4.34
N LYS A 11 5.61 7.80 -5.22
CA LYS A 11 5.09 7.35 -6.49
C LYS A 11 4.75 5.87 -6.50
N THR A 12 5.08 5.16 -5.44
CA THR A 12 4.85 3.73 -5.37
C THR A 12 3.72 3.46 -4.38
N LEU A 13 2.77 2.66 -4.81
CA LEU A 13 1.69 2.26 -3.94
C LEU A 13 1.27 0.84 -4.26
N LEU A 14 0.59 0.24 -3.32
CA LEU A 14 0.05 -1.10 -3.49
C LEU A 14 -1.46 -1.02 -3.35
N ILE A 15 -2.15 -1.54 -4.32
CA ILE A 15 -3.61 -1.67 -4.24
C ILE A 15 -3.90 -3.00 -3.57
N CYS A 16 -4.69 -2.95 -2.51
CA CYS A 16 -5.01 -4.13 -1.72
C CYS A 16 -6.38 -4.65 -2.09
N TYR A 17 -6.51 -5.96 -2.14
CA TYR A 17 -7.72 -6.63 -2.58
C TYR A 17 -8.20 -7.60 -1.53
N LYS A 18 -9.50 -7.76 -1.46
CA LYS A 18 -10.14 -8.79 -0.66
C LYS A 18 -11.26 -9.38 -1.51
N ASP A 19 -11.21 -10.71 -1.71
CA ASP A 19 -12.21 -11.40 -2.51
C ASP A 19 -12.35 -10.81 -3.90
N SER A 20 -11.21 -10.44 -4.49
CA SER A 20 -11.10 -9.90 -5.85
C SER A 20 -11.60 -8.47 -5.99
N TYR A 21 -11.89 -7.79 -4.89
CA TYR A 21 -12.30 -6.39 -4.94
C TYR A 21 -11.26 -5.51 -4.27
N PRO A 22 -10.97 -4.34 -4.85
CA PRO A 22 -10.04 -3.41 -4.19
C PRO A 22 -10.67 -2.90 -2.90
N CYS A 23 -9.91 -2.97 -1.82
CA CYS A 23 -10.42 -2.60 -0.52
C CYS A 23 -9.60 -1.52 0.17
N GLY A 24 -8.44 -1.16 -0.38
CA GLY A 24 -7.63 -0.11 0.21
C GLY A 24 -6.30 -0.02 -0.50
N GLN A 25 -5.43 0.80 0.04
CA GLN A 25 -4.12 0.97 -0.58
C GLN A 25 -3.06 1.25 0.46
N ILE A 26 -1.84 0.89 0.13
CA ILE A 26 -0.67 1.11 0.95
C ILE A 26 0.22 2.11 0.25
N LEU A 27 0.64 3.14 0.97
CA LEU A 27 1.52 4.14 0.40
C LEU A 27 2.46 4.67 1.48
N TYR A 28 3.50 5.38 1.04
CA TYR A 28 4.45 6.02 1.93
C TYR A 28 4.04 7.47 2.10
N ASN A 29 3.87 7.89 3.36
CA ASN A 29 3.36 9.24 3.63
C ASN A 29 4.47 10.25 3.91
N GLY A 30 5.72 9.88 3.63
CA GLY A 30 6.85 10.73 3.92
C GLY A 30 7.58 10.33 5.20
N SER A 31 6.98 9.47 5.99
CA SER A 31 7.56 9.03 7.26
C SER A 31 7.39 7.54 7.44
N LYS A 32 6.20 7.02 7.21
CA LYS A 32 5.86 5.62 7.41
C LYS A 32 5.05 5.10 6.24
N TRP A 33 4.93 3.79 6.16
CA TRP A 33 4.03 3.15 5.22
C TRP A 33 2.68 2.99 5.89
N VAL A 34 1.63 3.42 5.21
CA VAL A 34 0.30 3.48 5.78
C VAL A 34 -0.70 2.76 4.89
N TYR A 35 -1.70 2.19 5.52
CA TYR A 35 -2.82 1.56 4.84
C TYR A 35 -4.05 2.43 5.05
N ILE A 36 -4.68 2.83 3.95
CA ILE A 36 -5.87 3.66 4.00
C ILE A 36 -6.97 3.01 3.17
N THR A 37 -8.19 3.27 3.57
CA THR A 37 -9.37 2.77 2.85
C THR A 37 -10.23 3.88 2.30
N SER A 38 -9.82 5.13 2.51
CA SER A 38 -10.56 6.27 1.98
C SER A 38 -9.61 7.12 1.16
N VAL A 39 -10.17 8.10 0.45
CA VAL A 39 -9.34 9.01 -0.33
C VAL A 39 -8.58 9.99 0.54
N ASP A 40 -8.97 10.12 1.79
CA ASP A 40 -8.30 11.02 2.71
C ASP A 40 -7.07 10.32 3.28
N VAL A 41 -5.89 10.71 2.80
CA VAL A 41 -4.64 10.06 3.21
C VAL A 41 -4.30 10.29 4.67
N ASN A 42 -5.01 11.20 5.34
CA ASN A 42 -4.81 11.42 6.76
C ASN A 42 -5.62 10.46 7.62
N LYS A 43 -6.50 9.69 7.02
CA LYS A 43 -7.28 8.70 7.76
C LYS A 43 -6.60 7.35 7.66
N VAL A 44 -5.56 7.17 8.44
CA VAL A 44 -4.71 5.99 8.40
C VAL A 44 -5.33 4.89 9.27
N ASN A 45 -5.45 3.70 8.69
CA ASN A 45 -5.98 2.54 9.41
C ASN A 45 -4.87 1.74 10.08
N TYR A 46 -3.73 1.60 9.40
CA TYR A 46 -2.58 0.87 9.91
C TYR A 46 -1.32 1.53 9.42
N VAL A 47 -0.25 1.40 10.21
CA VAL A 47 1.03 2.01 9.89
C VAL A 47 2.15 1.06 10.28
N GLU A 48 3.20 1.01 9.45
CA GLU A 48 4.39 0.22 9.73
C GLU A 48 5.60 0.92 9.12
N ASP A 49 6.77 0.52 9.58
CA ASP A 49 8.01 1.11 9.07
C ASP A 49 8.34 0.65 7.67
N THR A 50 7.88 -0.54 7.28
CA THR A 50 8.17 -1.08 5.96
C THR A 50 6.89 -1.57 5.31
N PRO A 51 6.83 -1.55 3.97
CA PRO A 51 5.65 -2.07 3.29
C PRO A 51 5.50 -3.57 3.49
N HIS A 52 6.60 -4.29 3.59
CA HIS A 52 6.54 -5.73 3.81
C HIS A 52 5.83 -6.06 5.12
N ASN A 53 6.21 -5.36 6.19
CA ASN A 53 5.58 -5.58 7.49
C ASN A 53 4.09 -5.24 7.45
N LEU A 54 3.75 -4.20 6.73
CA LEU A 54 2.37 -3.77 6.65
C LEU A 54 1.54 -4.80 5.88
N VAL A 55 2.05 -5.27 4.75
CA VAL A 55 1.35 -6.28 3.97
C VAL A 55 1.16 -7.55 4.81
N GLN A 56 2.20 -7.97 5.51
CA GLN A 56 2.12 -9.17 6.31
C GLN A 56 1.09 -9.04 7.41
N LYS A 57 1.05 -7.87 8.05
CA LYS A 57 0.06 -7.60 9.09
C LYS A 57 -1.36 -7.70 8.54
N LEU A 58 -1.60 -7.11 7.39
CA LEU A 58 -2.93 -7.11 6.80
C LEU A 58 -3.35 -8.51 6.35
N LEU A 59 -2.41 -9.29 5.83
CA LEU A 59 -2.68 -10.67 5.47
C LEU A 59 -2.99 -11.52 6.71
N ASP A 60 -2.21 -11.34 7.76
CA ASP A 60 -2.41 -12.11 8.99
C ASP A 60 -3.75 -11.80 9.64
N LYS A 61 -4.20 -10.57 9.52
CA LYS A 61 -5.50 -10.17 10.05
C LYS A 61 -6.65 -10.48 9.10
N GLU A 62 -6.33 -11.01 7.93
CA GLU A 62 -7.33 -11.34 6.91
C GLU A 62 -8.10 -10.12 6.42
N ILE A 63 -7.47 -8.96 6.53
CA ILE A 63 -8.05 -7.73 6.01
C ILE A 63 -7.94 -7.71 4.49
N ILE A 64 -6.85 -8.24 3.97
CA ILE A 64 -6.63 -8.37 2.53
C ILE A 64 -6.20 -9.78 2.22
N ASP A 65 -6.35 -10.19 0.96
CA ASP A 65 -5.84 -11.49 0.53
C ASP A 65 -4.93 -11.39 -0.68
N ASN A 66 -4.80 -10.21 -1.26
CA ASN A 66 -3.93 -10.04 -2.42
C ASN A 66 -3.56 -8.56 -2.56
N ILE A 67 -2.46 -8.32 -3.27
CA ILE A 67 -2.03 -6.95 -3.55
C ILE A 67 -1.64 -6.84 -5.01
N MET A 68 -1.71 -5.64 -5.55
CA MET A 68 -1.19 -5.31 -6.86
C MET A 68 -0.20 -4.18 -6.69
N PHE A 69 1.02 -4.42 -7.15
CA PHE A 69 2.09 -3.44 -7.09
C PHE A 69 1.87 -2.41 -8.19
N PHE A 70 1.93 -1.14 -7.84
CA PHE A 70 1.69 -0.08 -8.80
C PHE A 70 2.67 1.06 -8.54
N THR A 71 3.44 1.41 -9.56
CA THR A 71 4.37 2.53 -9.47
C THR A 71 3.80 3.68 -10.26
N TYR A 72 3.52 4.76 -9.57
CA TYR A 72 3.02 5.96 -10.20
C TYR A 72 4.22 6.83 -10.58
N ASN A 73 4.28 7.23 -11.83
CA ASN A 73 5.39 8.01 -12.34
C ASN A 73 4.85 9.19 -13.11
N GLY A 74 4.46 10.22 -12.37
CA GLY A 74 3.72 11.33 -12.94
C GLY A 74 4.46 12.09 -14.02
N GLU A 75 5.72 12.40 -13.80
CA GLU A 75 6.42 13.21 -14.78
C GLU A 75 6.85 12.42 -16.00
N ASN A 76 6.85 11.11 -15.91
CA ASN A 76 7.21 10.24 -17.02
C ASN A 76 6.07 9.37 -17.46
N ALA A 77 4.90 9.69 -17.04
CA ALA A 77 3.75 8.87 -17.37
C ALA A 77 3.44 8.92 -18.85
N ASN A 78 4.08 9.75 -19.50
CA ASN A 78 3.99 9.85 -20.94
C ASN A 78 4.76 8.75 -21.61
#